data_fb451551f9ea5888d16d1e1b837d2217
#
_entry.id   fb451551f9ea5888d16d1e1b837d2217
#
_cell.length_a   1.000
_cell.length_b   1.000
_cell.length_c   1.000
_cell.angle_alpha   90.00
_cell.angle_beta   90.00
_cell.angle_gamma   90.00
#
_symmetry.space_group_name_H-M   'P 1'
#
loop_
_entity.id
_entity.type
_entity.pdbx_description
1 polymer ?
#
loop_
_entity_poly.entity_id
_entity_poly.type
_entity_poly.pdbx_seq_one_letter_code
_entity_poly.pdbx_strand_id
1 'polypeptide(L)'
;YGAKFAAAGLLLSPGLAHMYTTGEIAAQLCLETPGLDTLDIAVFWGGSPTIASTQTILVNAAMSKAYYLEQNKYVAWQPDADLYNLSIPGQHEAALALPWGGTSHPVWFKRDPRVANVKVLGGVFNKPLMMGVPHIVAAALKATEGMNDEDRYAALAQTAAGVMNTMPPRENPRINKSVDSVHASGPLGRAHCVIFGNCNYKQTGLLNAFAAMWLLQQPPKRVGFASGCQAFGHHELLGALRSFGLVQAPILTVHQ
;
A
#
# COMPACT_ATOMS: atom_id res chain seq x y z
N TYR A 1 19.41 -8.34 -0.11
CA TYR A 1 19.05 -9.52 0.70
C TYR A 1 18.30 -10.60 -0.12
N GLY A 2 17.50 -10.23 -1.13
CA GLY A 2 16.66 -11.18 -1.88
C GLY A 2 17.42 -12.38 -2.43
N ALA A 3 18.61 -12.20 -3.03
CA ALA A 3 19.43 -13.29 -3.54
C ALA A 3 19.92 -14.23 -2.43
N LYS A 4 20.27 -13.70 -1.25
CA LYS A 4 20.69 -14.52 -0.10
C LYS A 4 19.53 -15.37 0.42
N PHE A 5 18.31 -14.79 0.49
CA PHE A 5 17.10 -15.54 0.87
C PHE A 5 16.79 -16.63 -0.16
N ALA A 6 16.85 -16.29 -1.45
CA ALA A 6 16.62 -17.27 -2.52
C ALA A 6 17.60 -18.45 -2.45
N ALA A 7 18.90 -18.18 -2.27
CA ALA A 7 19.92 -19.23 -2.14
C ALA A 7 19.72 -20.13 -0.91
N ALA A 8 19.11 -19.61 0.14
CA ALA A 8 18.75 -20.36 1.34
C ALA A 8 17.37 -21.05 1.26
N GLY A 9 16.65 -20.93 0.14
CA GLY A 9 15.28 -21.44 0.00
C GLY A 9 14.25 -20.69 0.86
N LEU A 10 14.57 -19.49 1.31
CA LEU A 10 13.73 -18.69 2.21
C LEU A 10 12.96 -17.59 1.46
N LEU A 11 11.84 -17.15 2.04
CA LEU A 11 11.04 -16.04 1.57
C LEU A 11 11.40 -14.76 2.34
N LEU A 12 11.60 -13.65 1.62
CA LEU A 12 11.64 -12.29 2.14
C LEU A 12 10.46 -11.53 1.51
N SER A 13 9.36 -11.39 2.26
CA SER A 13 8.15 -10.72 1.79
C SER A 13 7.81 -9.51 2.67
N PRO A 14 8.43 -8.35 2.44
CA PRO A 14 8.09 -7.13 3.13
C PRO A 14 6.75 -6.58 2.65
N GLY A 15 6.05 -5.82 3.51
CA GLY A 15 4.82 -5.14 3.13
C GLY A 15 3.59 -6.04 3.02
N LEU A 16 3.59 -7.19 3.70
CA LEU A 16 2.39 -8.04 3.80
C LEU A 16 1.37 -7.40 4.75
N ALA A 17 0.74 -6.35 4.25
CA ALA A 17 -0.17 -5.51 5.01
C ALA A 17 -1.24 -4.92 4.07
N HIS A 18 -2.37 -4.49 4.65
CA HIS A 18 -3.47 -3.88 3.89
C HIS A 18 -2.98 -2.82 2.91
N MET A 19 -2.19 -1.83 3.37
CA MET A 19 -1.72 -0.71 2.54
C MET A 19 -1.02 -1.11 1.23
N TYR A 20 -0.52 -2.33 1.15
CA TYR A 20 0.27 -2.81 0.03
C TYR A 20 -0.40 -4.00 -0.66
N THR A 21 -0.72 -5.05 0.11
CA THR A 21 -1.16 -6.34 -0.45
C THR A 21 -2.56 -6.26 -1.07
N THR A 22 -3.50 -5.47 -0.53
CA THR A 22 -4.85 -5.41 -1.10
C THR A 22 -4.88 -4.63 -2.41
N GLY A 23 -4.11 -3.55 -2.52
CA GLY A 23 -3.89 -2.84 -3.79
C GLY A 23 -3.20 -3.72 -4.83
N GLU A 24 -2.23 -4.55 -4.41
CA GLU A 24 -1.59 -5.52 -5.31
C GLU A 24 -2.59 -6.59 -5.78
N ILE A 25 -3.46 -7.11 -4.90
CA ILE A 25 -4.53 -8.07 -5.28
C ILE A 25 -5.40 -7.45 -6.38
N ALA A 26 -5.88 -6.23 -6.20
CA ALA A 26 -6.71 -5.55 -7.19
C ALA A 26 -5.97 -5.32 -8.52
N ALA A 27 -4.68 -4.98 -8.47
CA ALA A 27 -3.83 -4.83 -9.65
C ALA A 27 -3.62 -6.16 -10.38
N GLN A 28 -3.37 -7.26 -9.66
CA GLN A 28 -3.22 -8.59 -10.28
C GLN A 28 -4.51 -9.06 -10.94
N LEU A 29 -5.68 -8.78 -10.35
CA LEU A 29 -6.98 -9.07 -10.98
C LEU A 29 -7.18 -8.29 -12.29
N CYS A 30 -6.75 -7.03 -12.35
CA CYS A 30 -6.76 -6.27 -13.60
C CYS A 30 -5.82 -6.91 -14.64
N LEU A 31 -4.62 -7.33 -14.23
CA LEU A 31 -3.59 -7.93 -15.09
C LEU A 31 -3.92 -9.34 -15.60
N GLU A 32 -5.02 -9.96 -15.16
CA GLU A 32 -5.58 -11.14 -15.79
C GLU A 32 -6.16 -10.81 -17.18
N THR A 33 -6.48 -9.53 -17.43
CA THR A 33 -6.84 -9.03 -18.76
C THR A 33 -5.56 -8.80 -19.59
N PRO A 34 -5.40 -9.47 -20.73
CA PRO A 34 -4.22 -9.32 -21.57
C PRO A 34 -4.04 -7.89 -22.12
N GLY A 35 -2.79 -7.47 -22.32
CA GLY A 35 -2.44 -6.21 -22.99
C GLY A 35 -2.56 -4.97 -22.12
N LEU A 36 -2.66 -5.12 -20.79
CA LEU A 36 -2.59 -4.02 -19.85
C LEU A 36 -1.17 -3.92 -19.28
N ASP A 37 -0.59 -2.73 -19.27
CA ASP A 37 0.80 -2.48 -18.87
C ASP A 37 0.98 -1.30 -17.91
N THR A 38 -0.08 -0.57 -17.61
CA THR A 38 -0.08 0.63 -16.79
C THR A 38 -1.06 0.45 -15.64
N LEU A 39 -0.61 0.70 -14.42
CA LEU A 39 -1.37 0.57 -13.18
C LEU A 39 -1.41 1.88 -12.41
N ASP A 40 -2.61 2.41 -12.18
CA ASP A 40 -2.90 3.49 -11.25
C ASP A 40 -3.62 2.91 -10.04
N ILE A 41 -2.91 2.80 -8.92
CA ILE A 41 -3.36 2.13 -7.71
C ILE A 41 -3.74 3.18 -6.66
N ALA A 42 -4.97 3.12 -6.16
CA ALA A 42 -5.46 3.95 -5.08
C ALA A 42 -5.89 3.11 -3.88
N VAL A 43 -5.27 3.32 -2.71
CA VAL A 43 -5.54 2.59 -1.48
C VAL A 43 -5.98 3.56 -0.39
N PHE A 44 -7.23 3.41 0.07
CA PHE A 44 -7.81 4.27 1.09
C PHE A 44 -8.42 3.48 2.24
N TRP A 45 -8.41 4.09 3.42
CA TRP A 45 -9.03 3.50 4.59
C TRP A 45 -9.56 4.55 5.57
N GLY A 46 -10.53 4.15 6.37
CA GLY A 46 -11.13 4.96 7.43
C GLY A 46 -10.58 4.59 8.81
N GLY A 47 -10.82 5.50 9.74
CA GLY A 47 -10.31 5.40 11.10
C GLY A 47 -9.09 6.28 11.32
N SER A 48 -8.31 5.97 12.33
CA SER A 48 -7.11 6.72 12.71
C SER A 48 -5.89 5.82 12.70
N PRO A 49 -4.72 6.33 12.28
CA PRO A 49 -3.48 5.58 12.38
C PRO A 49 -3.13 5.29 13.86
N THR A 50 -2.44 4.20 14.10
CA THR A 50 -1.82 3.93 15.41
C THR A 50 -0.57 4.81 15.60
N ILE A 51 -0.05 4.87 16.81
CA ILE A 51 1.23 5.55 17.11
C ILE A 51 2.33 5.00 16.21
N ALA A 52 2.45 3.68 16.10
CA ALA A 52 3.45 3.02 15.25
C ALA A 52 3.26 3.33 13.75
N SER A 53 2.01 3.38 13.28
CA SER A 53 1.73 3.78 11.88
C SER A 53 2.11 5.22 11.62
N THR A 54 1.81 6.13 12.54
CA THR A 54 2.19 7.55 12.45
C THR A 54 3.71 7.71 12.41
N GLN A 55 4.44 6.97 13.26
CA GLN A 55 5.90 6.92 13.22
C GLN A 55 6.42 6.44 11.86
N THR A 56 5.88 5.35 11.34
CA THR A 56 6.26 4.83 10.02
C THR A 56 6.02 5.85 8.91
N ILE A 57 4.89 6.55 8.94
CA ILE A 57 4.54 7.58 7.94
C ILE A 57 5.57 8.72 7.98
N LEU A 58 5.85 9.28 9.17
CA LEU A 58 6.80 10.39 9.32
C LEU A 58 8.22 9.98 8.94
N VAL A 59 8.68 8.83 9.40
CA VAL A 59 10.02 8.31 9.07
C VAL A 59 10.15 8.10 7.55
N ASN A 60 9.19 7.44 6.92
CA ASN A 60 9.24 7.21 5.48
C ASN A 60 9.19 8.51 4.68
N ALA A 61 8.34 9.46 5.06
CA ALA A 61 8.22 10.73 4.37
C ALA A 61 9.49 11.60 4.52
N ALA A 62 10.16 11.53 5.68
CA ALA A 62 11.34 12.36 5.98
C ALA A 62 12.67 11.72 5.59
N MET A 63 12.78 10.38 5.61
CA MET A 63 14.04 9.67 5.38
C MET A 63 14.11 8.91 4.04
N SER A 64 12.97 8.73 3.36
CA SER A 64 12.90 7.93 2.15
C SER A 64 12.31 8.73 0.99
N LYS A 65 12.88 8.58 -0.20
CA LYS A 65 12.25 9.05 -1.43
C LYS A 65 11.25 8.00 -1.91
N ALA A 66 10.03 8.41 -2.20
CA ALA A 66 9.06 7.57 -2.87
C ALA A 66 9.29 7.62 -4.40
N TYR A 67 9.12 6.48 -5.06
CA TYR A 67 9.28 6.34 -6.50
C TYR A 67 8.03 5.71 -7.12
N TYR A 68 7.77 6.04 -8.37
CA TYR A 68 6.84 5.34 -9.25
C TYR A 68 7.59 4.71 -10.43
N LEU A 69 6.94 3.87 -11.20
CA LEU A 69 7.49 3.36 -12.46
C LEU A 69 6.89 4.11 -13.65
N GLU A 70 7.76 4.54 -14.55
CA GLU A 70 7.41 5.09 -15.84
C GLU A 70 8.32 4.47 -16.89
N GLN A 71 7.73 3.83 -17.90
CA GLN A 71 8.45 3.07 -18.92
C GLN A 71 9.51 2.12 -18.30
N ASN A 72 9.07 1.41 -17.28
CA ASN A 72 9.91 0.50 -16.48
C ASN A 72 11.16 1.14 -15.87
N LYS A 73 11.16 2.45 -15.58
CA LYS A 73 12.22 3.17 -14.87
C LYS A 73 11.66 3.76 -13.58
N TYR A 74 12.48 3.79 -12.53
CA TYR A 74 12.11 4.48 -11.30
C TYR A 74 12.20 5.99 -11.51
N VAL A 75 11.11 6.69 -11.24
CA VAL A 75 11.03 8.15 -11.24
C VAL A 75 10.65 8.58 -9.83
N ALA A 76 11.39 9.51 -9.25
CA ALA A 76 11.11 10.03 -7.91
C ALA A 76 9.85 10.90 -7.92
N TRP A 77 8.97 10.71 -6.95
CA TRP A 77 7.95 11.69 -6.63
C TRP A 77 8.61 12.99 -6.17
N GLN A 78 8.06 14.12 -6.61
CA GLN A 78 8.56 15.41 -6.15
C GLN A 78 8.28 15.56 -4.64
N PRO A 79 9.22 16.07 -3.85
CA PRO A 79 9.05 16.25 -2.40
C PRO A 79 7.87 17.16 -2.04
N ASP A 80 7.60 18.14 -2.90
CA ASP A 80 6.54 19.15 -2.74
C ASP A 80 5.25 18.71 -3.47
N ALA A 81 5.09 17.41 -3.73
CA ALA A 81 3.90 16.92 -4.39
C ALA A 81 2.65 17.39 -3.64
N ASP A 82 1.83 18.19 -4.32
CA ASP A 82 0.54 18.60 -3.84
C ASP A 82 -0.33 17.38 -3.49
N LEU A 83 -1.29 17.60 -2.60
CA LEU A 83 -2.33 16.60 -2.36
C LEU A 83 -3.12 16.39 -3.65
N TYR A 84 -3.19 15.15 -4.06
CA TYR A 84 -4.02 14.76 -5.20
C TYR A 84 -5.48 14.64 -4.77
N ASN A 85 -6.41 15.08 -5.62
CA ASN A 85 -7.83 14.85 -5.44
C ASN A 85 -8.24 13.65 -6.30
N LEU A 86 -8.67 12.57 -5.66
CA LEU A 86 -9.11 11.36 -6.34
C LEU A 86 -10.60 11.09 -6.10
N SER A 87 -11.33 10.81 -7.16
CA SER A 87 -12.68 10.25 -7.06
C SER A 87 -12.57 8.77 -6.71
N ILE A 88 -13.08 8.41 -5.55
CA ILE A 88 -13.02 7.04 -5.03
C ILE A 88 -14.43 6.43 -5.08
N PRO A 89 -14.60 5.22 -5.64
CA PRO A 89 -15.89 4.55 -5.67
C PRO A 89 -16.53 4.48 -4.27
N GLY A 90 -17.83 4.77 -4.20
CA GLY A 90 -18.58 4.77 -2.95
C GLY A 90 -18.36 5.97 -2.03
N GLN A 91 -17.62 6.99 -2.49
CA GLN A 91 -17.46 8.27 -1.79
C GLN A 91 -18.17 9.39 -2.56
N HIS A 92 -18.87 10.28 -1.85
CA HIS A 92 -19.53 11.45 -2.46
C HIS A 92 -18.56 12.59 -2.76
N GLU A 93 -17.48 12.70 -1.98
CA GLU A 93 -16.44 13.70 -2.14
C GLU A 93 -15.15 13.07 -2.64
N ALA A 94 -14.35 13.87 -3.35
CA ALA A 94 -13.00 13.47 -3.70
C ALA A 94 -12.15 13.28 -2.42
N ALA A 95 -11.41 12.19 -2.37
CA ALA A 95 -10.46 11.90 -1.32
C ALA A 95 -9.12 12.57 -1.61
N LEU A 96 -8.47 13.06 -0.57
CA LEU A 96 -7.10 13.59 -0.66
C LEU A 96 -6.11 12.44 -0.60
N ALA A 97 -5.18 12.40 -1.54
CA ALA A 97 -4.20 11.34 -1.68
C ALA A 97 -2.76 11.88 -1.73
N LEU A 98 -1.85 11.04 -1.28
CA LEU A 98 -0.39 11.23 -1.36
C LEU A 98 0.24 9.95 -1.91
N PRO A 99 1.53 9.94 -2.28
CA PRO A 99 2.31 8.73 -2.52
C PRO A 99 2.49 7.90 -1.23
N TRP A 100 1.37 7.50 -0.64
CA TRP A 100 1.25 6.95 0.72
C TRP A 100 1.90 5.58 0.88
N GLY A 101 1.82 4.75 -0.14
CA GLY A 101 2.41 3.40 -0.16
C GLY A 101 3.91 3.36 -0.44
N GLY A 102 4.54 4.54 -0.59
CA GLY A 102 5.96 4.62 -0.95
C GLY A 102 6.27 3.91 -2.26
N THR A 103 7.33 3.11 -2.28
CA THR A 103 7.85 2.45 -3.49
C THR A 103 7.50 0.96 -3.57
N SER A 104 6.65 0.43 -2.69
CA SER A 104 6.42 -1.02 -2.59
C SER A 104 5.89 -1.65 -3.88
N HIS A 105 4.78 -1.17 -4.42
CA HIS A 105 4.21 -1.67 -5.66
C HIS A 105 5.15 -1.48 -6.86
N PRO A 106 5.76 -0.30 -7.08
CA PRO A 106 6.79 -0.15 -8.11
C PRO A 106 7.91 -1.17 -8.04
N VAL A 107 8.39 -1.52 -6.84
CA VAL A 107 9.45 -2.53 -6.66
C VAL A 107 8.95 -3.92 -7.04
N TRP A 108 7.74 -4.28 -6.67
CA TRP A 108 7.17 -5.59 -6.97
C TRP A 108 6.88 -5.77 -8.45
N PHE A 109 6.32 -4.75 -9.10
CA PHE A 109 5.99 -4.80 -10.52
C PHE A 109 7.17 -4.51 -11.45
N LYS A 110 8.29 -3.99 -10.96
CA LYS A 110 9.50 -3.71 -11.75
C LYS A 110 10.01 -4.91 -12.56
N ARG A 111 9.77 -6.11 -12.05
CA ARG A 111 10.20 -7.37 -12.67
C ARG A 111 9.04 -8.15 -13.30
N ASP A 112 7.86 -7.60 -13.32
CA ASP A 112 6.73 -8.19 -14.02
C ASP A 112 6.78 -7.76 -15.50
N PRO A 113 6.98 -8.69 -16.44
CA PRO A 113 7.13 -8.35 -17.85
C PRO A 113 5.86 -7.76 -18.48
N ARG A 114 4.71 -7.87 -17.82
CA ARG A 114 3.45 -7.27 -18.26
C ARG A 114 3.38 -5.77 -17.99
N VAL A 115 4.16 -5.24 -17.03
CA VAL A 115 3.95 -3.92 -16.44
C VAL A 115 5.09 -2.97 -16.78
N ALA A 116 4.76 -1.84 -17.40
CA ALA A 116 5.68 -0.76 -17.72
C ALA A 116 5.55 0.44 -16.76
N ASN A 117 4.32 0.73 -16.30
CA ASN A 117 4.03 1.91 -15.50
C ASN A 117 3.25 1.56 -14.24
N VAL A 118 3.63 2.11 -13.10
CA VAL A 118 2.93 1.93 -11.81
C VAL A 118 2.96 3.22 -11.02
N LYS A 119 1.80 3.78 -10.71
CA LYS A 119 1.64 4.86 -9.74
C LYS A 119 0.77 4.38 -8.57
N VAL A 120 1.16 4.77 -7.36
CA VAL A 120 0.42 4.43 -6.15
C VAL A 120 0.15 5.68 -5.36
N LEU A 121 -1.12 5.93 -5.14
CA LEU A 121 -1.61 7.01 -4.30
C LEU A 121 -2.53 6.43 -3.22
N GLY A 122 -2.67 7.14 -2.12
CA GLY A 122 -3.58 6.70 -1.08
C GLY A 122 -3.60 7.62 0.12
N GLY A 123 -4.30 7.19 1.13
CA GLY A 123 -4.45 7.95 2.36
C GLY A 123 -5.59 7.46 3.23
N VAL A 124 -6.00 8.30 4.15
CA VAL A 124 -7.14 8.08 5.02
C VAL A 124 -8.31 8.96 4.59
N PHE A 125 -9.55 8.48 4.82
CA PHE A 125 -10.74 9.29 4.52
C PHE A 125 -10.91 10.50 5.43
N ASN A 126 -10.09 10.64 6.48
CA ASN A 126 -10.05 11.82 7.34
C ASN A 126 -9.37 12.99 6.61
N LYS A 127 -10.16 13.82 5.93
CA LYS A 127 -9.69 14.95 5.12
C LYS A 127 -8.87 15.97 5.93
N PRO A 128 -9.28 16.40 7.15
CA PRO A 128 -8.45 17.27 7.99
C PRO A 128 -7.07 16.69 8.29
N LEU A 129 -6.99 15.37 8.60
CA LEU A 129 -5.71 14.71 8.83
C LEU A 129 -4.84 14.74 7.56
N MET A 130 -5.40 14.38 6.41
CA MET A 130 -4.65 14.38 5.14
C MET A 130 -4.13 15.77 4.78
N MET A 131 -4.91 16.82 5.01
CA MET A 131 -4.46 18.22 4.81
C MET A 131 -3.30 18.61 5.73
N GLY A 132 -3.25 18.06 6.93
CA GLY A 132 -2.19 18.32 7.91
C GLY A 132 -0.86 17.60 7.61
N VAL A 133 -0.90 16.46 6.91
CA VAL A 133 0.29 15.63 6.69
C VAL A 133 1.45 16.39 6.04
N PRO A 134 1.29 17.13 4.93
CA PRO A 134 2.40 17.86 4.32
C PRO A 134 3.04 18.87 5.26
N HIS A 135 2.25 19.58 6.06
CA HIS A 135 2.75 20.56 7.03
C HIS A 135 3.53 19.88 8.15
N ILE A 136 3.05 18.76 8.67
CA ILE A 136 3.74 18.00 9.72
C ILE A 136 5.07 17.46 9.18
N VAL A 137 5.08 16.93 7.95
CA VAL A 137 6.29 16.41 7.31
C VAL A 137 7.30 17.53 7.06
N ALA A 138 6.87 18.68 6.53
CA ALA A 138 7.75 19.83 6.30
C ALA A 138 8.36 20.35 7.62
N ALA A 139 7.56 20.47 8.66
CA ALA A 139 8.04 20.87 9.99
C ALA A 139 9.05 19.86 10.57
N ALA A 140 8.78 18.56 10.42
CA ALA A 140 9.67 17.49 10.87
C ALA A 140 11.01 17.47 10.10
N LEU A 141 10.97 17.66 8.78
CA LEU A 141 12.18 17.80 7.95
C LEU A 141 13.05 18.97 8.39
N LYS A 142 12.43 20.14 8.60
CA LYS A 142 13.12 21.33 9.08
C LYS A 142 13.72 21.15 10.47
N ALA A 143 12.99 20.52 11.40
CA ALA A 143 13.44 20.27 12.76
C ALA A 143 14.59 19.26 12.84
N THR A 144 14.73 18.40 11.84
CA THR A 144 15.77 17.35 11.79
C THR A 144 16.87 17.63 10.77
N GLU A 145 16.93 18.87 10.24
CA GLU A 145 17.97 19.28 9.31
C GLU A 145 19.36 19.20 9.96
N GLY A 146 20.33 18.64 9.24
CA GLY A 146 21.70 18.46 9.74
C GLY A 146 21.91 17.30 10.72
N MET A 147 20.86 16.62 11.18
CA MET A 147 21.01 15.45 12.04
C MET A 147 21.51 14.23 11.24
N ASN A 148 22.28 13.36 11.91
CA ASN A 148 22.57 12.02 11.38
C ASN A 148 21.30 11.16 11.37
N ASP A 149 21.34 10.00 10.71
CA ASP A 149 20.14 9.15 10.52
C ASP A 149 19.58 8.60 11.83
N GLU A 150 20.42 8.29 12.82
CA GLU A 150 20.00 7.74 14.13
C GLU A 150 19.25 8.80 14.94
N ASP A 151 19.84 9.98 15.09
CA ASP A 151 19.23 11.10 15.82
C ASP A 151 17.95 11.58 15.13
N ARG A 152 17.97 11.63 13.80
CA ARG A 152 16.79 11.97 12.97
C ARG A 152 15.67 10.98 13.21
N TYR A 153 15.94 9.68 13.18
CA TYR A 153 14.96 8.64 13.45
C TYR A 153 14.35 8.81 14.85
N ALA A 154 15.16 9.03 15.87
CA ALA A 154 14.71 9.23 17.25
C ALA A 154 13.80 10.48 17.36
N ALA A 155 14.19 11.60 16.76
CA ALA A 155 13.41 12.84 16.75
C ALA A 155 12.06 12.67 16.03
N LEU A 156 12.04 11.98 14.89
CA LEU A 156 10.80 11.67 14.15
C LEU A 156 9.88 10.74 14.94
N ALA A 157 10.43 9.75 15.64
CA ALA A 157 9.65 8.86 16.51
C ALA A 157 8.99 9.63 17.66
N GLN A 158 9.71 10.56 18.28
CA GLN A 158 9.17 11.42 19.32
C GLN A 158 8.09 12.37 18.79
N THR A 159 8.30 12.97 17.61
CA THR A 159 7.30 13.81 16.93
C THR A 159 6.02 13.03 16.66
N ALA A 160 6.14 11.80 16.16
CA ALA A 160 4.99 10.93 15.88
C ALA A 160 4.18 10.60 17.14
N ALA A 161 4.86 10.36 18.27
CA ALA A 161 4.20 10.14 19.55
C ALA A 161 3.44 11.39 20.05
N GLY A 162 3.91 12.59 19.70
CA GLY A 162 3.21 13.84 19.97
C GLY A 162 1.98 14.06 19.07
N VAL A 163 2.04 13.62 17.81
CA VAL A 163 0.90 13.69 16.87
C VAL A 163 -0.21 12.71 17.23
N MET A 164 0.17 11.48 17.62
CA MET A 164 -0.75 10.42 18.03
C MET A 164 -0.31 9.88 19.40
N ASN A 165 -0.82 10.48 20.46
CA ASN A 165 -0.46 10.16 21.83
C ASN A 165 -1.34 9.10 22.50
N THR A 166 -2.41 8.68 21.83
CA THR A 166 -3.31 7.63 22.31
C THR A 166 -3.55 6.59 21.24
N MET A 167 -3.70 5.34 21.64
CA MET A 167 -4.11 4.29 20.71
C MET A 167 -5.54 4.53 20.25
N PRO A 168 -5.82 4.39 18.93
CA PRO A 168 -7.18 4.46 18.44
C PRO A 168 -8.04 3.33 19.06
N PRO A 169 -9.36 3.52 19.14
CA PRO A 169 -10.26 2.46 19.59
C PRO A 169 -10.16 1.23 18.69
N ARG A 170 -10.64 0.08 19.17
CA ARG A 170 -10.74 -1.14 18.36
C ARG A 170 -11.49 -0.86 17.07
N GLU A 171 -10.99 -1.44 15.99
CA GLU A 171 -11.62 -1.31 14.68
C GLU A 171 -13.08 -1.79 14.70
N ASN A 172 -13.93 -0.97 14.11
CA ASN A 172 -15.35 -1.22 13.91
C ASN A 172 -15.63 -1.30 12.40
N PRO A 173 -16.13 -2.42 11.88
CA PRO A 173 -16.36 -2.60 10.44
C PRO A 173 -17.37 -1.62 9.83
N ARG A 174 -18.18 -0.94 10.65
CA ARG A 174 -19.11 0.10 10.19
C ARG A 174 -18.40 1.45 9.94
N ILE A 175 -17.29 1.70 10.61
CA ILE A 175 -16.55 2.97 10.59
C ILE A 175 -15.24 2.81 9.80
N ASN A 176 -14.49 1.76 10.11
CA ASN A 176 -13.18 1.52 9.51
C ASN A 176 -13.33 0.84 8.13
N LYS A 177 -13.88 1.60 7.19
CA LYS A 177 -13.99 1.17 5.78
C LYS A 177 -12.64 1.22 5.10
N SER A 178 -12.43 0.36 4.09
CA SER A 178 -11.32 0.47 3.16
C SER A 178 -11.79 0.33 1.72
N VAL A 179 -11.07 0.94 0.82
CA VAL A 179 -11.32 0.84 -0.62
C VAL A 179 -9.97 0.77 -1.33
N ASP A 180 -9.79 -0.28 -2.11
CA ASP A 180 -8.72 -0.39 -3.08
C ASP A 180 -9.34 -0.20 -4.46
N SER A 181 -8.87 0.76 -5.23
CA SER A 181 -9.36 1.08 -6.57
C SER A 181 -8.17 1.12 -7.52
N VAL A 182 -8.15 0.22 -8.48
CA VAL A 182 -7.05 0.10 -9.44
C VAL A 182 -7.58 0.28 -10.84
N HIS A 183 -7.09 1.29 -11.51
CA HIS A 183 -7.26 1.46 -12.95
C HIS A 183 -6.03 0.88 -13.65
N ALA A 184 -6.27 -0.05 -14.54
CA ALA A 184 -5.24 -0.58 -15.43
C ALA A 184 -5.57 -0.21 -16.88
N SER A 185 -4.57 0.16 -17.64
CA SER A 185 -4.71 0.50 -19.06
C SER A 185 -3.55 -0.07 -19.87
N GLY A 186 -3.76 -0.14 -21.18
CA GLY A 186 -2.78 -0.60 -22.14
C GLY A 186 -3.26 -0.35 -23.57
N PRO A 187 -2.47 -0.73 -24.57
CA PRO A 187 -2.81 -0.48 -25.97
C PRO A 187 -4.08 -1.20 -26.44
N LEU A 188 -4.49 -2.28 -25.77
CA LEU A 188 -5.61 -3.12 -26.20
C LEU A 188 -6.87 -2.99 -25.34
N GLY A 189 -6.82 -2.21 -24.24
CA GLY A 189 -8.00 -2.09 -23.39
C GLY A 189 -7.74 -1.41 -22.07
N ARG A 190 -8.74 -1.49 -21.20
CA ARG A 190 -8.72 -0.95 -19.83
C ARG A 190 -9.44 -1.89 -18.89
N ALA A 191 -9.01 -1.92 -17.64
CA ALA A 191 -9.73 -2.59 -16.57
C ALA A 191 -9.79 -1.69 -15.34
N HIS A 192 -10.85 -1.83 -14.57
CA HIS A 192 -11.00 -1.18 -13.28
C HIS A 192 -11.45 -2.20 -12.25
N CYS A 193 -10.64 -2.40 -11.22
CA CYS A 193 -10.94 -3.29 -10.11
C CYS A 193 -11.15 -2.48 -8.84
N VAL A 194 -12.26 -2.73 -8.15
CA VAL A 194 -12.57 -2.12 -6.86
C VAL A 194 -12.78 -3.22 -5.83
N ILE A 195 -12.08 -3.12 -4.70
CA ILE A 195 -12.25 -3.99 -3.54
C ILE A 195 -12.70 -3.13 -2.37
N PHE A 196 -13.94 -3.32 -1.92
CA PHE A 196 -14.44 -2.72 -0.68
C PHE A 196 -14.11 -3.62 0.50
N GLY A 197 -13.61 -3.02 1.58
CA GLY A 197 -13.26 -3.74 2.78
C GLY A 197 -13.50 -2.94 4.06
N ASN A 198 -13.03 -3.50 5.15
CA ASN A 198 -13.13 -2.90 6.47
C ASN A 198 -11.96 -3.33 7.36
N CYS A 199 -11.73 -2.61 8.47
CA CYS A 199 -10.79 -3.01 9.51
C CYS A 199 -9.37 -3.33 8.95
N ASN A 200 -8.72 -2.33 8.39
CA ASN A 200 -7.41 -2.45 7.73
C ASN A 200 -6.31 -3.09 8.60
N TYR A 201 -6.30 -2.86 9.91
CA TYR A 201 -5.36 -3.53 10.81
C TYR A 201 -5.70 -5.01 11.00
N LYS A 202 -6.99 -5.38 11.08
CA LYS A 202 -7.39 -6.80 11.08
C LYS A 202 -7.05 -7.49 9.77
N GLN A 203 -7.21 -6.81 8.63
CA GLN A 203 -6.75 -7.34 7.34
C GLN A 203 -5.25 -7.62 7.38
N THR A 204 -4.44 -6.69 7.88
CA THR A 204 -3.00 -6.86 8.03
C THR A 204 -2.67 -8.06 8.93
N GLY A 205 -3.33 -8.18 10.09
CA GLY A 205 -3.16 -9.32 11.00
C GLY A 205 -3.51 -10.65 10.35
N LEU A 206 -4.65 -10.70 9.62
CA LEU A 206 -5.07 -11.91 8.92
C LEU A 206 -4.11 -12.31 7.79
N LEU A 207 -3.63 -11.36 6.98
CA LEU A 207 -2.65 -11.63 5.92
C LEU A 207 -1.38 -12.27 6.47
N ASN A 208 -0.86 -11.75 7.60
CA ASN A 208 0.32 -12.33 8.24
C ASN A 208 0.04 -13.71 8.85
N ALA A 209 -1.11 -13.91 9.49
CA ALA A 209 -1.51 -15.20 10.03
C ALA A 209 -1.69 -16.24 8.90
N PHE A 210 -2.32 -15.85 7.80
CA PHE A 210 -2.48 -16.70 6.62
C PHE A 210 -1.13 -17.12 6.04
N ALA A 211 -0.20 -16.16 5.87
CA ALA A 211 1.14 -16.45 5.37
C ALA A 211 1.91 -17.41 6.30
N ALA A 212 1.84 -17.21 7.60
CA ALA A 212 2.46 -18.09 8.57
C ALA A 212 1.87 -19.52 8.49
N MET A 213 0.54 -19.65 8.46
CA MET A 213 -0.13 -20.93 8.32
C MET A 213 0.19 -21.63 6.98
N TRP A 214 0.26 -20.87 5.90
CA TRP A 214 0.67 -21.38 4.59
C TRP A 214 2.07 -22.00 4.65
N LEU A 215 3.04 -21.26 5.20
CA LEU A 215 4.44 -21.70 5.27
C LEU A 215 4.67 -22.89 6.20
N LEU A 216 3.77 -23.15 7.15
CA LEU A 216 3.79 -24.36 7.97
C LEU A 216 3.31 -25.61 7.21
N GLN A 217 2.52 -25.43 6.15
CA GLN A 217 1.88 -26.53 5.42
C GLN A 217 2.56 -26.81 4.08
N GLN A 218 3.09 -25.77 3.42
CA GLN A 218 3.67 -25.88 2.09
C GLN A 218 4.64 -24.72 1.81
N PRO A 219 5.58 -24.89 0.86
CA PRO A 219 6.49 -23.82 0.48
C PRO A 219 5.73 -22.65 -0.17
N PRO A 220 6.30 -21.43 -0.15
CA PRO A 220 5.76 -20.32 -0.91
C PRO A 220 5.89 -20.58 -2.41
N LYS A 221 5.01 -19.96 -3.21
CA LYS A 221 5.08 -20.04 -4.70
C LYS A 221 6.38 -19.45 -5.26
N ARG A 222 7.03 -18.56 -4.49
CA ARG A 222 8.30 -17.93 -4.84
C ARG A 222 9.16 -17.73 -3.59
N VAL A 223 10.46 -18.04 -3.70
CA VAL A 223 11.49 -17.77 -2.69
C VAL A 223 12.28 -16.51 -3.04
N GLY A 224 13.09 -16.03 -2.10
CA GLY A 224 13.82 -14.78 -2.23
C GLY A 224 12.93 -13.59 -1.94
N PHE A 225 13.19 -12.46 -2.60
CA PHE A 225 12.35 -11.27 -2.47
C PHE A 225 11.09 -11.42 -3.33
N ALA A 226 9.93 -11.38 -2.67
CA ALA A 226 8.63 -11.49 -3.32
C ALA A 226 7.57 -10.65 -2.58
N SER A 227 6.57 -10.15 -3.31
CA SER A 227 5.36 -9.58 -2.70
C SER A 227 4.48 -10.67 -2.10
N GLY A 228 3.44 -10.26 -1.36
CA GLY A 228 2.44 -11.19 -0.87
C GLY A 228 1.76 -11.98 -2.00
N CYS A 229 1.34 -11.31 -3.06
CA CYS A 229 0.71 -11.97 -4.20
C CYS A 229 1.66 -12.91 -4.95
N GLN A 230 2.92 -12.54 -5.09
CA GLN A 230 3.94 -13.41 -5.72
C GLN A 230 4.28 -14.64 -4.87
N ALA A 231 4.24 -14.51 -3.55
CA ALA A 231 4.58 -15.58 -2.62
C ALA A 231 3.42 -16.55 -2.37
N PHE A 232 2.19 -16.06 -2.30
CA PHE A 232 1.04 -16.85 -1.86
C PHE A 232 -0.08 -16.95 -2.91
N GLY A 233 -0.12 -16.01 -3.87
CA GLY A 233 -1.18 -15.89 -4.86
C GLY A 233 -2.27 -14.88 -4.44
N HIS A 234 -2.70 -14.07 -5.40
CA HIS A 234 -3.68 -13.02 -5.14
C HIS A 234 -5.09 -13.57 -4.89
N HIS A 235 -5.48 -14.65 -5.55
CA HIS A 235 -6.78 -15.31 -5.30
C HIS A 235 -6.85 -15.95 -3.91
N GLU A 236 -5.77 -16.57 -3.45
CA GLU A 236 -5.69 -17.20 -2.14
C GLU A 236 -5.74 -16.17 -1.01
N LEU A 237 -4.98 -15.08 -1.16
CA LEU A 237 -5.01 -13.96 -0.20
C LEU A 237 -6.39 -13.28 -0.17
N LEU A 238 -6.99 -13.04 -1.34
CA LEU A 238 -8.34 -12.51 -1.46
C LEU A 238 -9.37 -13.45 -0.82
N GLY A 239 -9.26 -14.75 -1.09
CA GLY A 239 -10.12 -15.78 -0.50
C GLY A 239 -10.05 -15.78 1.02
N ALA A 240 -8.85 -15.68 1.59
CA ALA A 240 -8.66 -15.56 3.03
C ALA A 240 -9.34 -14.31 3.60
N LEU A 241 -9.12 -13.14 3.02
CA LEU A 241 -9.73 -11.89 3.45
C LEU A 241 -11.27 -11.94 3.38
N ARG A 242 -11.82 -12.56 2.33
CA ARG A 242 -13.27 -12.71 2.13
C ARG A 242 -13.90 -13.69 3.11
N SER A 243 -13.24 -14.81 3.40
CA SER A 243 -13.76 -15.82 4.32
C SER A 243 -13.93 -15.29 5.76
N PHE A 244 -13.15 -14.26 6.12
CA PHE A 244 -13.27 -13.56 7.40
C PHE A 244 -14.15 -12.31 7.34
N GLY A 245 -14.81 -12.04 6.20
CA GLY A 245 -15.68 -10.88 6.04
C GLY A 245 -14.96 -9.53 6.08
N LEU A 246 -13.66 -9.51 5.80
CA LEU A 246 -12.84 -8.29 5.83
C LEU A 246 -12.85 -7.54 4.51
N VAL A 247 -13.13 -8.22 3.40
CA VAL A 247 -13.34 -7.61 2.09
C VAL A 247 -14.54 -8.25 1.39
N GLN A 248 -15.15 -7.49 0.49
CA GLN A 248 -16.23 -7.95 -0.38
C GLN A 248 -15.67 -8.65 -1.63
N ALA A 249 -16.55 -9.21 -2.45
CA ALA A 249 -16.17 -9.65 -3.78
C ALA A 249 -15.66 -8.46 -4.59
N PRO A 250 -14.55 -8.59 -5.34
CA PRO A 250 -14.08 -7.54 -6.22
C PRO A 250 -15.12 -7.17 -7.27
N ILE A 251 -15.18 -5.90 -7.60
CA ILE A 251 -15.93 -5.40 -8.76
C ILE A 251 -14.90 -5.14 -9.85
N LEU A 252 -14.86 -6.00 -10.86
CA LEU A 252 -13.96 -5.87 -11.99
C LEU A 252 -14.76 -5.51 -13.24
N THR A 253 -14.42 -4.38 -13.86
CA THR A 253 -14.97 -3.92 -15.14
C THR A 253 -13.85 -3.91 -16.17
N VAL A 254 -14.08 -4.54 -17.31
CA VAL A 254 -13.13 -4.62 -18.42
C VAL A 254 -13.73 -3.97 -19.65
N HIS A 255 -12.96 -3.12 -20.32
CA HIS A 255 -13.28 -2.49 -21.58
C HIS A 255 -12.19 -2.84 -22.59
N GLN A 256 -12.56 -3.60 -23.61
CA GLN A 256 -11.71 -3.99 -24.74
C GLN A 256 -12.14 -3.27 -26.00
#